data_9f32a8117e5b546b360b45899e674cbb
#
_entry.id   9f32a8117e5b546b360b45899e674cbb
#
_cell.length_a   1.000
_cell.length_b   1.000
_cell.length_c   1.000
_cell.angle_alpha   90.00
_cell.angle_beta   90.00
_cell.angle_gamma   90.00
#
_symmetry.space_group_name_H-M   'P 1'
#
loop_
_entity.id
_entity.type
_entity.pdbx_description
1 polymer ?
#
loop_
_entity_poly.entity_id
_entity_poly.type
_entity_poly.pdbx_seq_one_letter_code
_entity_poly.pdbx_strand_id
1 'polypeptide(L)'
;MAAPMRSTDFRSIVEPILNECFDGVYDQRADEWSRVFREEDGIPRNYHEEPVLYGFGAAPQLPDGTPVTYQQGGVLFLQRYVYKVYGLAFALTKVLVEDGDHIRLGQVYARHLAQSLVETKELLSANVLNVAFNSAYTGGDGVSLVSTAHPIVNGTFSNQLATSANLSQTSLEQMLIQVRQAVDNNGKKIRLVPRQLVVAPGNIFQAEVLLKSVLRTGNANN
;
A
#
# COMPACT_ATOMS: atom_id res chain seq x y z
N MET A 1 11.49 -14.66 -57.15
CA MET A 1 10.22 -15.09 -56.53
C MET A 1 10.30 -14.68 -55.08
N ALA A 2 9.35 -13.88 -54.61
CA ALA A 2 9.26 -13.54 -53.18
C ALA A 2 8.84 -14.81 -52.39
N ALA A 3 9.52 -15.11 -51.31
CA ALA A 3 9.16 -16.23 -50.45
C ALA A 3 7.78 -15.96 -49.80
N PRO A 4 6.91 -16.98 -49.71
CA PRO A 4 5.61 -16.79 -49.08
C PRO A 4 5.80 -16.45 -47.58
N MET A 5 5.01 -15.52 -47.09
CA MET A 5 4.98 -15.08 -45.69
C MET A 5 4.69 -16.29 -44.76
N ARG A 6 5.56 -16.56 -43.82
CA ARG A 6 5.38 -17.67 -42.87
C ARG A 6 4.63 -17.20 -41.61
N SER A 7 4.02 -18.14 -40.90
CA SER A 7 3.32 -17.84 -39.62
C SER A 7 4.23 -17.20 -38.56
N THR A 8 5.54 -17.43 -38.62
CA THR A 8 6.56 -16.77 -37.80
C THR A 8 6.71 -15.27 -38.13
N ASP A 9 6.60 -14.93 -39.43
CA ASP A 9 6.74 -13.53 -39.87
C ASP A 9 5.49 -12.71 -39.48
N PHE A 10 4.32 -13.35 -39.46
CA PHE A 10 3.08 -12.75 -39.01
C PHE A 10 3.13 -12.39 -37.52
N ARG A 11 3.65 -13.29 -36.69
CA ARG A 11 3.82 -13.03 -35.24
C ARG A 11 4.74 -11.83 -35.00
N SER A 12 5.84 -11.73 -35.71
CA SER A 12 6.82 -10.64 -35.57
C SER A 12 6.25 -9.26 -35.94
N ILE A 13 5.18 -9.19 -36.74
CA ILE A 13 4.51 -7.94 -37.12
C ILE A 13 3.42 -7.55 -36.10
N VAL A 14 2.63 -8.53 -35.65
CA VAL A 14 1.46 -8.26 -34.78
C VAL A 14 1.88 -8.03 -33.32
N GLU A 15 2.87 -8.75 -32.84
CA GLU A 15 3.33 -8.68 -31.44
C GLU A 15 3.78 -7.25 -31.04
N PRO A 16 4.60 -6.51 -31.80
CA PRO A 16 4.96 -5.15 -31.47
C PRO A 16 3.77 -4.19 -31.41
N ILE A 17 2.79 -4.33 -32.33
CA ILE A 17 1.59 -3.48 -32.37
C ILE A 17 0.73 -3.70 -31.11
N LEU A 18 0.59 -4.96 -30.68
CA LEU A 18 -0.18 -5.28 -29.49
C LEU A 18 0.53 -4.80 -28.22
N ASN A 19 1.87 -4.92 -28.16
CA ASN A 19 2.67 -4.42 -27.05
C ASN A 19 2.60 -2.90 -26.94
N GLU A 20 2.70 -2.17 -28.05
CA GLU A 20 2.55 -0.71 -28.07
C GLU A 20 1.17 -0.28 -27.55
N CYS A 21 0.11 -0.98 -27.95
CA CYS A 21 -1.25 -0.73 -27.46
C CYS A 21 -1.39 -1.04 -25.96
N PHE A 22 -0.71 -2.06 -25.47
CA PHE A 22 -0.69 -2.45 -24.07
C PHE A 22 0.05 -1.41 -23.22
N ASP A 23 1.30 -1.11 -23.59
CA ASP A 23 2.18 -0.19 -22.86
C ASP A 23 1.57 1.23 -22.83
N GLY A 24 0.99 1.68 -23.95
CA GLY A 24 0.33 2.98 -24.02
C GLY A 24 -0.84 3.16 -23.05
N VAL A 25 -1.52 2.10 -22.66
CA VAL A 25 -2.61 2.15 -21.67
C VAL A 25 -2.05 1.91 -20.26
N TYR A 26 -1.13 0.98 -20.12
CA TYR A 26 -0.54 0.61 -18.83
C TYR A 26 0.21 1.79 -18.19
N ASP A 27 1.00 2.52 -18.97
CA ASP A 27 1.82 3.63 -18.48
C ASP A 27 1.04 4.96 -18.32
N GLN A 28 -0.06 5.14 -19.05
CA GLN A 28 -0.85 6.38 -19.00
C GLN A 28 -1.78 6.48 -17.81
N ARG A 29 -2.14 5.36 -17.19
CA ARG A 29 -3.05 5.37 -16.05
C ARG A 29 -2.28 5.75 -14.78
N ALA A 30 -2.70 6.85 -14.14
CA ALA A 30 -2.14 7.29 -12.88
C ALA A 30 -2.38 6.24 -11.79
N ASP A 31 -1.32 5.76 -11.19
CA ASP A 31 -1.37 4.83 -10.07
C ASP A 31 -1.86 5.54 -8.80
N GLU A 32 -3.00 5.12 -8.25
CA GLU A 32 -3.52 5.66 -6.99
C GLU A 32 -2.83 5.00 -5.79
N TRP A 33 -2.47 3.73 -5.90
CA TRP A 33 -1.79 2.97 -4.84
C TRP A 33 -0.43 3.58 -4.46
N SER A 34 0.30 4.16 -5.41
CA SER A 34 1.61 4.78 -5.18
C SER A 34 1.58 5.98 -4.23
N ARG A 35 0.40 6.58 -4.02
CA ARG A 35 0.20 7.66 -3.04
C ARG A 35 0.21 7.16 -1.60
N VAL A 36 -0.08 5.88 -1.39
CA VAL A 36 -0.21 5.26 -0.06
C VAL A 36 0.91 4.28 0.22
N PHE A 37 1.33 3.52 -0.80
CA PHE A 37 2.34 2.48 -0.70
C PHE A 37 3.62 2.90 -1.43
N ARG A 38 4.74 2.43 -0.92
CA ARG A 38 6.04 2.58 -1.55
C ARG A 38 6.39 1.32 -2.33
N GLU A 39 6.92 1.49 -3.52
CA GLU A 39 7.50 0.40 -4.29
C GLU A 39 8.94 0.14 -3.83
N GLU A 40 9.30 -1.11 -3.69
CA GLU A 40 10.63 -1.56 -3.34
C GLU A 40 11.12 -2.55 -4.40
N ASP A 41 12.17 -2.18 -5.12
CA ASP A 41 12.74 -2.96 -6.20
C ASP A 41 13.86 -3.90 -5.74
N GLY A 42 14.19 -4.90 -6.56
CA GLY A 42 15.45 -5.65 -6.45
C GLY A 42 15.46 -6.77 -5.43
N ILE A 43 14.32 -7.36 -5.08
CA ILE A 43 14.26 -8.45 -4.12
C ILE A 43 14.53 -9.80 -4.83
N PRO A 44 15.65 -10.48 -4.55
CA PRO A 44 16.10 -11.65 -5.34
C PRO A 44 15.47 -12.97 -4.89
N ARG A 45 14.50 -12.98 -3.99
CA ARG A 45 13.90 -14.19 -3.38
C ARG A 45 12.39 -14.18 -3.47
N ASN A 46 11.76 -15.33 -3.29
CA ASN A 46 10.29 -15.47 -3.25
C ASN A 46 9.66 -14.83 -2.00
N TYR A 47 10.43 -14.38 -1.05
CA TYR A 47 10.02 -13.70 0.15
C TYR A 47 11.07 -12.69 0.60
N HIS A 48 10.63 -11.69 1.32
CA HIS A 48 11.47 -10.73 2.04
C HIS A 48 11.17 -10.80 3.53
N GLU A 49 12.22 -10.82 4.34
CA GLU A 49 12.12 -10.81 5.80
C GLU A 49 12.77 -9.55 6.35
N GLU A 50 12.03 -8.82 7.13
CA GLU A 50 12.48 -7.59 7.77
C GLU A 50 12.40 -7.74 9.28
N PRO A 51 13.54 -7.71 10.01
CA PRO A 51 13.55 -7.74 11.45
C PRO A 51 13.15 -6.36 12.00
N VAL A 52 12.11 -6.31 12.81
CA VAL A 52 11.75 -5.11 13.55
C VAL A 52 12.62 -5.04 14.82
N LEU A 53 13.50 -4.06 14.85
CA LEU A 53 14.48 -3.90 15.92
C LEU A 53 13.94 -2.97 17.00
N TYR A 54 14.32 -3.24 18.24
CA TYR A 54 14.22 -2.27 19.32
C TYR A 54 15.63 -1.81 19.74
N GLY A 55 15.78 -0.52 20.00
CA GLY A 55 17.05 0.08 20.41
C GLY A 55 17.18 0.20 21.92
N PHE A 56 17.73 1.32 22.38
CA PHE A 56 18.04 1.57 23.78
C PHE A 56 16.98 2.45 24.45
N GLY A 57 16.78 2.25 25.74
CA GLY A 57 15.97 3.10 26.61
C GLY A 57 16.52 4.53 26.74
N ALA A 58 15.95 5.34 27.63
CA ALA A 58 16.52 6.61 27.98
C ALA A 58 17.82 6.39 28.80
N ALA A 59 18.85 7.22 28.55
CA ALA A 59 20.08 7.16 29.33
C ALA A 59 19.78 7.54 30.77
N PRO A 60 20.18 6.71 31.75
CA PRO A 60 20.08 7.08 33.17
C PRO A 60 21.11 8.17 33.54
N GLN A 61 20.83 8.92 34.58
CA GLN A 61 21.81 9.82 35.16
C GLN A 61 22.99 8.99 35.67
N LEU A 62 24.21 9.41 35.35
CA LEU A 62 25.44 8.77 35.78
C LEU A 62 26.06 9.61 36.96
N PRO A 63 25.93 9.15 38.19
CA PRO A 63 26.64 9.79 39.32
C PRO A 63 28.15 9.63 39.18
N ASP A 64 28.92 10.57 39.72
CA ASP A 64 30.38 10.53 39.69
C ASP A 64 30.91 9.24 40.37
N GLY A 65 31.87 8.58 39.71
CA GLY A 65 32.46 7.33 40.18
C GLY A 65 31.65 6.05 39.93
N THR A 66 30.49 6.12 39.27
CA THR A 66 29.70 4.93 38.92
C THR A 66 30.01 4.43 37.50
N PRO A 67 30.02 3.11 37.26
CA PRO A 67 30.22 2.57 35.90
C PRO A 67 29.01 2.82 35.00
N VAL A 68 29.26 2.98 33.71
CA VAL A 68 28.21 3.13 32.68
C VAL A 68 27.32 1.88 32.61
N THR A 69 26.01 2.08 32.54
CA THR A 69 25.03 0.99 32.35
C THR A 69 25.02 0.54 30.91
N TYR A 70 25.22 -0.75 30.67
CA TYR A 70 25.13 -1.36 29.34
C TYR A 70 23.67 -1.79 29.07
N GLN A 71 23.15 -1.40 27.93
CA GLN A 71 21.86 -1.89 27.41
C GLN A 71 22.09 -2.60 26.09
N GLN A 72 21.33 -3.65 25.84
CA GLN A 72 21.35 -4.38 24.57
C GLN A 72 20.05 -4.11 23.82
N GLY A 73 20.17 -3.79 22.52
CA GLY A 73 19.06 -3.84 21.58
C GLY A 73 18.81 -5.26 21.12
N GLY A 74 17.68 -5.52 20.50
CA GLY A 74 17.33 -6.85 19.99
C GLY A 74 16.29 -6.79 18.88
N VAL A 75 15.85 -7.98 18.46
CA VAL A 75 14.75 -8.16 17.51
C VAL A 75 13.46 -8.34 18.30
N LEU A 76 12.44 -7.54 17.98
CA LEU A 76 11.12 -7.65 18.60
C LEU A 76 10.32 -8.77 17.92
N PHE A 77 10.21 -8.70 16.60
CA PHE A 77 9.62 -9.73 15.75
C PHE A 77 10.18 -9.66 14.33
N LEU A 78 9.88 -10.67 13.53
CA LEU A 78 10.27 -10.77 12.14
C LEU A 78 9.04 -10.60 11.25
N GLN A 79 9.04 -9.60 10.38
CA GLN A 79 8.00 -9.44 9.36
C GLN A 79 8.41 -10.17 8.10
N ARG A 80 7.57 -11.09 7.60
CA ARG A 80 7.79 -11.81 6.36
C ARG A 80 6.76 -11.38 5.32
N TYR A 81 7.26 -10.95 4.18
CA TYR A 81 6.47 -10.64 2.98
C TYR A 81 6.67 -11.74 1.94
N VAL A 82 5.57 -12.36 1.51
CA VAL A 82 5.59 -13.41 0.49
C VAL A 82 5.05 -12.84 -0.81
N TYR A 83 5.84 -12.94 -1.87
CA TYR A 83 5.47 -12.45 -3.18
C TYR A 83 4.50 -13.39 -3.88
N LYS A 84 3.51 -12.80 -4.54
CA LYS A 84 2.54 -13.51 -5.37
C LYS A 84 2.64 -12.98 -6.79
N VAL A 85 2.64 -13.89 -7.75
CA VAL A 85 2.66 -13.55 -9.17
C VAL A 85 1.22 -13.53 -9.67
N TYR A 86 0.86 -12.45 -10.36
CA TYR A 86 -0.44 -12.29 -11.01
C TYR A 86 -0.18 -12.18 -12.51
N GLY A 87 -0.95 -12.91 -13.32
CA GLY A 87 -0.82 -12.89 -14.75
C GLY A 87 -2.16 -13.15 -15.41
N LEU A 88 -2.40 -12.50 -16.53
CA LEU A 88 -3.56 -12.70 -17.37
C LEU A 88 -3.10 -12.69 -18.82
N ALA A 89 -3.75 -13.50 -19.66
CA ALA A 89 -3.45 -13.59 -21.09
C ALA A 89 -4.72 -13.74 -21.88
N PHE A 90 -4.68 -13.35 -23.16
CA PHE A 90 -5.72 -13.65 -24.13
C PHE A 90 -5.15 -14.41 -25.32
N ALA A 91 -6.00 -15.13 -26.04
CA ALA A 91 -5.63 -15.84 -27.25
C ALA A 91 -6.54 -15.43 -28.40
N LEU A 92 -5.97 -15.28 -29.59
CA LEU A 92 -6.70 -15.08 -30.85
C LEU A 92 -6.80 -16.42 -31.57
N THR A 93 -7.99 -16.76 -32.03
CA THR A 93 -8.22 -17.99 -32.79
C THR A 93 -7.68 -17.86 -34.22
N LYS A 94 -7.29 -18.99 -34.81
CA LYS A 94 -6.80 -19.03 -36.19
C LYS A 94 -7.87 -18.52 -37.18
N VAL A 95 -9.14 -18.85 -36.96
CA VAL A 95 -10.25 -18.39 -37.79
C VAL A 95 -10.36 -16.87 -37.81
N LEU A 96 -10.23 -16.24 -36.65
CA LEU A 96 -10.23 -14.77 -36.52
C LEU A 96 -9.07 -14.12 -37.29
N VAL A 97 -7.93 -14.80 -37.34
CA VAL A 97 -6.76 -14.34 -38.10
C VAL A 97 -7.03 -14.44 -39.60
N GLU A 98 -7.67 -15.52 -40.05
CA GLU A 98 -8.03 -15.75 -41.46
C GLU A 98 -9.13 -14.77 -41.95
N ASP A 99 -10.06 -14.37 -41.06
CA ASP A 99 -11.11 -13.40 -41.35
C ASP A 99 -10.62 -11.94 -41.43
N GLY A 100 -9.37 -11.65 -41.03
CA GLY A 100 -8.73 -10.34 -41.18
C GLY A 100 -9.00 -9.33 -40.04
N ASP A 101 -9.88 -9.61 -39.08
CA ASP A 101 -10.27 -8.70 -37.99
C ASP A 101 -9.33 -8.79 -36.74
N HIS A 102 -8.34 -9.67 -36.81
CA HIS A 102 -7.43 -9.98 -35.68
C HIS A 102 -6.64 -8.79 -35.16
N ILE A 103 -6.21 -7.85 -36.00
CA ILE A 103 -5.43 -6.68 -35.58
C ILE A 103 -6.31 -5.76 -34.75
N ARG A 104 -7.48 -5.39 -35.24
CA ARG A 104 -8.42 -4.49 -34.57
C ARG A 104 -8.89 -5.05 -33.23
N LEU A 105 -9.34 -6.30 -33.23
CA LEU A 105 -9.79 -6.97 -32.01
C LEU A 105 -8.62 -7.24 -31.04
N GLY A 106 -7.45 -7.61 -31.56
CA GLY A 106 -6.24 -7.79 -30.76
C GLY A 106 -5.82 -6.52 -30.02
N GLN A 107 -5.86 -5.36 -30.69
CA GLN A 107 -5.58 -4.07 -30.06
C GLN A 107 -6.59 -3.74 -28.95
N VAL A 108 -7.88 -4.02 -29.16
CA VAL A 108 -8.91 -3.82 -28.13
C VAL A 108 -8.64 -4.72 -26.92
N TYR A 109 -8.36 -6.01 -27.14
CA TYR A 109 -8.05 -6.94 -26.06
C TYR A 109 -6.74 -6.61 -25.35
N ALA A 110 -5.71 -6.12 -26.04
CA ALA A 110 -4.48 -5.66 -25.42
C ALA A 110 -4.72 -4.50 -24.46
N ARG A 111 -5.55 -3.52 -24.84
CA ARG A 111 -5.96 -2.42 -23.96
C ARG A 111 -6.75 -2.91 -22.74
N HIS A 112 -7.71 -3.82 -22.93
CA HIS A 112 -8.45 -4.40 -21.81
C HIS A 112 -7.56 -5.22 -20.88
N LEU A 113 -6.57 -5.92 -21.42
CA LEU A 113 -5.58 -6.64 -20.62
C LEU A 113 -4.76 -5.68 -19.74
N ALA A 114 -4.26 -4.58 -20.33
CA ALA A 114 -3.55 -3.54 -19.61
C ALA A 114 -4.40 -2.94 -18.49
N GLN A 115 -5.65 -2.57 -18.79
CA GLN A 115 -6.60 -2.04 -17.80
C GLN A 115 -6.84 -3.03 -16.65
N SER A 116 -7.03 -4.31 -16.97
CA SER A 116 -7.26 -5.36 -15.97
C SER A 116 -6.06 -5.55 -15.04
N LEU A 117 -4.83 -5.49 -15.56
CA LEU A 117 -3.62 -5.61 -14.73
C LEU A 117 -3.41 -4.40 -13.83
N VAL A 118 -3.65 -3.18 -14.32
CA VAL A 118 -3.60 -1.97 -13.48
C VAL A 118 -4.67 -2.04 -12.39
N GLU A 119 -5.91 -2.41 -12.73
CA GLU A 119 -6.99 -2.56 -11.77
C GLU A 119 -6.69 -3.64 -10.71
N THR A 120 -6.01 -4.73 -11.11
CA THR A 120 -5.58 -5.77 -10.17
C THR A 120 -4.60 -5.20 -9.13
N LYS A 121 -3.64 -4.36 -9.53
CA LYS A 121 -2.72 -3.68 -8.60
C LYS A 121 -3.49 -2.79 -7.62
N GLU A 122 -4.42 -1.98 -8.11
CA GLU A 122 -5.24 -1.10 -7.28
C GLU A 122 -6.10 -1.88 -6.28
N LEU A 123 -6.77 -2.95 -6.74
CA LEU A 123 -7.59 -3.81 -5.87
C LEU A 123 -6.77 -4.50 -4.79
N LEU A 124 -5.60 -5.01 -5.12
CA LEU A 124 -4.71 -5.65 -4.14
C LEU A 124 -4.23 -4.66 -3.09
N SER A 125 -3.89 -3.46 -3.50
CA SER A 125 -3.45 -2.39 -2.60
C SER A 125 -4.59 -1.91 -1.70
N ALA A 126 -5.76 -1.67 -2.26
CA ALA A 126 -6.95 -1.30 -1.50
C ALA A 126 -7.37 -2.39 -0.50
N ASN A 127 -7.19 -3.66 -0.87
CA ASN A 127 -7.56 -4.79 -0.01
C ASN A 127 -6.72 -4.83 1.28
N VAL A 128 -5.48 -4.35 1.29
CA VAL A 128 -4.68 -4.23 2.51
C VAL A 128 -5.39 -3.32 3.53
N LEU A 129 -5.96 -2.21 3.07
CA LEU A 129 -6.70 -1.28 3.93
C LEU A 129 -8.07 -1.84 4.32
N ASN A 130 -8.77 -2.53 3.40
CA ASN A 130 -10.07 -3.12 3.66
C ASN A 130 -10.03 -4.21 4.74
N VAL A 131 -8.94 -4.97 4.82
CA VAL A 131 -8.75 -6.03 5.83
C VAL A 131 -7.96 -5.56 7.06
N ALA A 132 -7.63 -4.27 7.16
CA ALA A 132 -6.76 -3.71 8.19
C ALA A 132 -7.20 -4.01 9.63
N PHE A 133 -8.51 -4.14 9.88
CA PHE A 133 -9.07 -4.47 11.20
C PHE A 133 -9.33 -5.97 11.40
N ASN A 134 -9.13 -6.79 10.37
CA ASN A 134 -9.49 -8.20 10.42
C ASN A 134 -8.36 -9.02 11.05
N SER A 135 -8.64 -9.65 12.19
CA SER A 135 -7.69 -10.50 12.94
C SER A 135 -7.25 -11.77 12.21
N ALA A 136 -7.89 -12.14 11.09
CA ALA A 136 -7.42 -13.24 10.25
C ALA A 136 -6.21 -12.84 9.38
N TYR A 137 -5.93 -11.54 9.23
CA TYR A 137 -4.81 -10.99 8.47
C TYR A 137 -3.83 -10.29 9.42
N THR A 138 -2.93 -11.07 9.99
CA THR A 138 -1.96 -10.59 10.98
C THR A 138 -0.64 -10.23 10.34
N GLY A 139 0.03 -9.22 10.92
CA GLY A 139 1.42 -8.90 10.63
C GLY A 139 2.42 -9.85 11.30
N GLY A 140 3.71 -9.56 11.20
CA GLY A 140 4.76 -10.30 11.92
C GLY A 140 4.69 -10.17 13.43
N ASP A 141 3.98 -9.18 13.93
CA ASP A 141 3.66 -8.94 15.34
C ASP A 141 2.49 -9.79 15.87
N GLY A 142 1.82 -10.57 14.98
CA GLY A 142 0.72 -11.46 15.33
C GLY A 142 -0.64 -10.78 15.48
N VAL A 143 -0.76 -9.47 15.21
CA VAL A 143 -2.03 -8.72 15.26
C VAL A 143 -2.39 -8.13 13.91
N SER A 144 -3.65 -7.67 13.75
CA SER A 144 -4.11 -6.99 12.53
C SER A 144 -3.40 -5.65 12.34
N LEU A 145 -3.36 -5.15 11.11
CA LEU A 145 -2.69 -3.89 10.74
C LEU A 145 -3.16 -2.71 11.59
N VAL A 146 -4.44 -2.67 11.93
CA VAL A 146 -5.01 -1.70 12.86
C VAL A 146 -5.49 -2.45 14.09
N SER A 147 -4.88 -2.18 15.23
CA SER A 147 -5.12 -2.89 16.48
C SER A 147 -4.85 -1.99 17.70
N THR A 148 -5.46 -2.34 18.82
CA THR A 148 -5.17 -1.71 20.12
C THR A 148 -3.99 -2.37 20.85
N ALA A 149 -3.43 -3.47 20.31
CA ALA A 149 -2.54 -4.35 21.04
C ALA A 149 -1.24 -4.70 20.28
N HIS A 150 -0.67 -3.76 19.51
CA HIS A 150 0.63 -3.97 18.88
C HIS A 150 1.70 -4.16 19.95
N PRO A 151 2.45 -5.26 19.92
CA PRO A 151 3.46 -5.54 20.97
C PRO A 151 4.63 -4.55 20.87
N ILE A 152 5.03 -4.07 22.02
CA ILE A 152 6.29 -3.33 22.22
C ILE A 152 7.08 -3.99 23.36
N VAL A 153 8.33 -3.62 23.60
CA VAL A 153 9.20 -4.26 24.59
C VAL A 153 8.55 -4.33 25.97
N ASN A 154 7.86 -3.27 26.40
CA ASN A 154 7.24 -3.19 27.72
C ASN A 154 5.75 -2.85 27.62
N GLY A 155 4.96 -3.68 26.97
CA GLY A 155 3.51 -3.51 26.87
C GLY A 155 2.97 -3.56 25.46
N THR A 156 1.94 -2.76 25.18
CA THR A 156 1.28 -2.68 23.88
C THR A 156 1.06 -1.25 23.45
N PHE A 157 1.01 -1.02 22.16
CA PHE A 157 0.66 0.24 21.52
C PHE A 157 -0.62 0.11 20.70
N SER A 158 -1.45 1.14 20.73
CA SER A 158 -2.67 1.23 19.93
C SER A 158 -2.49 2.21 18.78
N ASN A 159 -2.81 1.79 17.55
CA ASN A 159 -2.87 2.65 16.37
C ASN A 159 -4.31 2.91 15.88
N GLN A 160 -5.30 2.60 16.71
CA GLN A 160 -6.72 2.90 16.45
C GLN A 160 -7.34 3.69 17.60
N LEU A 161 -8.43 4.39 17.29
CA LEU A 161 -9.23 5.07 18.32
C LEU A 161 -9.79 4.05 19.32
N ALA A 162 -9.83 4.43 20.61
CA ALA A 162 -10.39 3.59 21.67
C ALA A 162 -11.87 3.25 21.44
N THR A 163 -12.60 4.16 20.80
CA THR A 163 -14.00 3.96 20.40
C THR A 163 -14.11 4.24 18.89
N SER A 164 -14.66 3.28 18.16
CA SER A 164 -14.94 3.46 16.73
C SER A 164 -15.91 4.62 16.51
N ALA A 165 -15.59 5.53 15.62
CA ALA A 165 -16.40 6.69 15.30
C ALA A 165 -16.37 6.97 13.79
N ASN A 166 -17.47 7.54 13.30
CA ASN A 166 -17.53 8.07 11.95
C ASN A 166 -16.59 9.28 11.80
N LEU A 167 -16.22 9.61 10.56
CA LEU A 167 -15.41 10.77 10.27
C LEU A 167 -16.11 12.04 10.76
N SER A 168 -15.51 12.71 11.72
CA SER A 168 -15.99 13.96 12.31
C SER A 168 -14.78 14.79 12.75
N GLN A 169 -15.01 16.06 13.10
CA GLN A 169 -13.94 16.88 13.63
C GLN A 169 -13.34 16.29 14.90
N THR A 170 -14.17 15.87 15.84
CA THR A 170 -13.73 15.28 17.10
C THR A 170 -12.94 14.00 16.91
N SER A 171 -13.39 13.09 16.04
CA SER A 171 -12.67 11.83 15.77
C SER A 171 -11.34 12.11 15.07
N LEU A 172 -11.28 13.09 14.16
CA LEU A 172 -10.05 13.50 13.50
C LEU A 172 -9.06 14.13 14.50
N GLU A 173 -9.51 15.01 15.38
CA GLU A 173 -8.69 15.61 16.43
C GLU A 173 -8.11 14.54 17.38
N GLN A 174 -8.94 13.60 17.81
CA GLN A 174 -8.48 12.48 18.66
C GLN A 174 -7.43 11.62 17.96
N MET A 175 -7.62 11.31 16.66
CA MET A 175 -6.63 10.57 15.88
C MET A 175 -5.30 11.34 15.75
N LEU A 176 -5.36 12.64 15.51
CA LEU A 176 -4.18 13.50 15.43
C LEU A 176 -3.42 13.55 16.77
N ILE A 177 -4.15 13.61 17.89
CA ILE A 177 -3.56 13.54 19.23
C ILE A 177 -2.87 12.19 19.44
N GLN A 178 -3.54 11.09 19.09
CA GLN A 178 -2.99 9.74 19.23
C GLN A 178 -1.72 9.54 18.39
N VAL A 179 -1.70 10.00 17.13
CA VAL A 179 -0.50 9.96 16.29
C VAL A 179 0.66 10.74 16.91
N ARG A 180 0.40 11.91 17.52
CA ARG A 180 1.43 12.70 18.22
C ARG A 180 1.91 12.08 19.53
N GLN A 181 1.11 11.19 20.11
CA GLN A 181 1.47 10.44 21.32
C GLN A 181 2.13 9.09 21.01
N ALA A 182 2.31 8.76 19.73
CA ALA A 182 2.93 7.52 19.31
C ALA A 182 4.31 7.31 19.96
N VAL A 183 4.59 6.07 20.29
CA VAL A 183 5.83 5.63 20.91
C VAL A 183 6.58 4.66 20.02
N ASP A 184 7.89 4.57 20.19
CA ASP A 184 8.73 3.57 19.57
C ASP A 184 8.61 2.20 20.28
N ASN A 185 9.34 1.22 19.79
CA ASN A 185 9.35 -0.13 20.35
C ASN A 185 9.84 -0.20 21.83
N ASN A 186 10.48 0.86 22.32
CA ASN A 186 10.93 1.00 23.72
C ASN A 186 10.01 1.89 24.57
N GLY A 187 8.89 2.35 24.02
CA GLY A 187 7.98 3.26 24.71
C GLY A 187 8.39 4.73 24.71
N LYS A 188 9.42 5.13 23.95
CA LYS A 188 9.80 6.54 23.81
C LYS A 188 8.89 7.23 22.81
N LYS A 189 8.49 8.47 23.11
CA LYS A 189 7.69 9.28 22.18
C LYS A 189 8.46 9.58 20.89
N ILE A 190 7.82 9.33 19.75
CA ILE A 190 8.31 9.68 18.41
C ILE A 190 7.51 10.85 17.85
N ARG A 191 8.16 11.66 16.98
CA ARG A 191 7.51 12.78 16.33
C ARG A 191 6.92 12.33 15.00
N LEU A 192 5.69 11.84 15.01
CA LEU A 192 4.94 11.57 13.80
C LEU A 192 4.10 12.77 13.42
N VAL A 193 4.13 13.10 12.12
CA VAL A 193 3.29 14.15 11.54
C VAL A 193 2.43 13.50 10.46
N PRO A 194 1.10 13.41 10.65
CA PRO A 194 0.21 12.90 9.62
C PRO A 194 0.22 13.84 8.42
N ARG A 195 0.31 13.27 7.22
CA ARG A 195 0.40 14.03 5.96
C ARG A 195 -0.79 13.83 5.06
N GLN A 196 -1.48 12.71 5.18
CA GLN A 196 -2.53 12.31 4.27
C GLN A 196 -3.69 11.69 5.01
N LEU A 197 -4.91 12.02 4.58
CA LEU A 197 -6.14 11.41 5.03
C LEU A 197 -6.72 10.59 3.87
N VAL A 198 -6.79 9.28 4.02
CA VAL A 198 -7.41 8.36 3.06
C VAL A 198 -8.82 8.08 3.53
N VAL A 199 -9.80 8.33 2.67
CA VAL A 199 -11.23 8.16 2.99
C VAL A 199 -11.93 7.38 1.88
N ALA A 200 -12.98 6.68 2.24
CA ALA A 200 -13.87 6.07 1.25
C ALA A 200 -14.59 7.16 0.43
N PRO A 201 -14.97 6.89 -0.84
CA PRO A 201 -15.63 7.87 -1.72
C PRO A 201 -16.83 8.56 -1.12
N GLY A 202 -17.63 7.86 -0.31
CA GLY A 202 -18.80 8.45 0.38
C GLY A 202 -18.46 9.53 1.41
N ASN A 203 -17.20 9.60 1.88
CA ASN A 203 -16.75 10.55 2.89
C ASN A 203 -15.92 11.72 2.31
N ILE A 204 -15.75 11.80 0.99
CA ILE A 204 -14.91 12.82 0.35
C ILE A 204 -15.37 14.23 0.71
N PHE A 205 -16.65 14.54 0.53
CA PHE A 205 -17.19 15.86 0.83
C PHE A 205 -17.03 16.24 2.31
N GLN A 206 -17.23 15.28 3.21
CA GLN A 206 -17.04 15.52 4.64
C GLN A 206 -15.56 15.77 4.97
N ALA A 207 -14.65 15.02 4.37
CA ALA A 207 -13.20 15.23 4.51
C ALA A 207 -12.79 16.63 3.99
N GLU A 208 -13.32 17.06 2.84
CA GLU A 208 -13.07 18.40 2.31
C GLU A 208 -13.57 19.51 3.23
N VAL A 209 -14.77 19.37 3.76
CA VAL A 209 -15.31 20.32 4.74
C VAL A 209 -14.44 20.40 6.00
N LEU A 210 -13.95 19.26 6.49
CA LEU A 210 -13.11 19.22 7.69
C LEU A 210 -11.70 19.79 7.46
N LEU A 211 -11.13 19.61 6.26
CA LEU A 211 -9.74 19.98 6.00
C LEU A 211 -9.61 21.36 5.34
N LYS A 212 -10.59 21.81 4.54
CA LYS A 212 -10.48 23.02 3.72
C LYS A 212 -11.39 24.16 4.17
N SER A 213 -12.39 23.92 5.03
CA SER A 213 -13.31 24.97 5.48
C SER A 213 -12.61 25.90 6.48
N VAL A 214 -12.43 27.16 6.09
CA VAL A 214 -11.83 28.23 6.92
C VAL A 214 -12.86 28.79 7.89
N LEU A 215 -14.15 28.77 7.52
CA LEU A 215 -15.25 29.31 8.30
C LEU A 215 -16.35 28.25 8.42
N ARG A 216 -16.57 27.76 9.63
CA ARG A 216 -17.63 26.81 9.93
C ARG A 216 -18.82 27.59 10.55
N THR A 217 -19.89 27.74 9.79
CA THR A 217 -21.15 28.29 10.32
C THR A 217 -21.69 27.33 11.37
N GLY A 218 -21.94 27.85 12.57
CA GLY A 218 -22.57 27.11 13.67
C GLY A 218 -21.69 26.83 14.89
N ASN A 219 -20.44 27.28 14.93
CA ASN A 219 -19.62 27.29 16.14
C ASN A 219 -19.71 28.67 16.83
N ALA A 220 -19.83 28.66 18.16
CA ALA A 220 -19.92 29.86 19.00
C ALA A 220 -18.69 30.80 18.95
N ASN A 221 -17.67 30.48 18.18
CA ASN A 221 -16.43 31.23 18.02
C ASN A 221 -16.25 31.81 16.59
N ASN A 222 -17.35 32.04 15.85
CA ASN A 222 -17.33 32.82 14.62
C ASN A 222 -17.74 34.24 14.90
#